data_4af2ac40a486347798be508122d03e7f
#
_entry.id   4af2ac40a486347798be508122d03e7f
#
_cell.length_a   1.000
_cell.length_b   1.000
_cell.length_c   1.000
_cell.angle_alpha   90.00
_cell.angle_beta   90.00
_cell.angle_gamma   90.00
#
_symmetry.space_group_name_H-M   'P 1'
#
loop_
_entity.id
_entity.type
_entity.pdbx_description
1 polymer ?
#
loop_
_entity_poly.entity_id
_entity_poly.type
_entity_poly.pdbx_seq_one_letter_code
_entity_poly.pdbx_strand_id
1 'polypeptide(L)'
;MINLDLKGKRAVVTGASLGIGEATVKMLAEHGADVSFCARTAESVENLSAYETNNGSIKGFVTDMGQKDSTENFIDGVLAEGNVDILVNNVGASPSRNFLYMKDEEWQELHELNLLSAV
;
A
#
# COMPACT_ATOMS: atom_id res chain seq x y z
N MET A 1 -8.29 6.13 24.63
CA MET A 1 -7.60 5.75 23.40
C MET A 1 -7.09 4.32 23.52
N ILE A 2 -7.36 3.50 22.54
CA ILE A 2 -6.83 2.14 22.49
C ILE A 2 -5.34 2.24 22.20
N ASN A 3 -4.53 1.67 23.05
CA ASN A 3 -3.08 1.61 22.85
C ASN A 3 -2.71 0.20 22.39
N LEU A 4 -2.36 0.05 21.13
CA LEU A 4 -1.92 -1.22 20.56
C LEU A 4 -0.39 -1.29 20.62
N ASP A 5 0.14 -2.40 21.07
CA ASP A 5 1.57 -2.66 20.99
C ASP A 5 1.85 -3.57 19.79
N LEU A 6 2.34 -2.96 18.73
CA LEU A 6 2.70 -3.66 17.49
C LEU A 6 4.21 -3.80 17.32
N LYS A 7 4.97 -3.59 18.37
CA LYS A 7 6.43 -3.70 18.34
C LYS A 7 6.86 -5.08 17.86
N GLY A 8 7.74 -5.11 16.88
CA GLY A 8 8.21 -6.35 16.29
C GLY A 8 7.28 -6.95 15.22
N LYS A 9 6.12 -6.35 15.00
CA LYS A 9 5.21 -6.78 13.92
C LYS A 9 5.57 -6.10 12.62
N ARG A 10 5.50 -6.84 11.52
CA ARG A 10 5.70 -6.31 10.18
C ARG A 10 4.38 -6.18 9.46
N ALA A 11 4.11 -4.99 8.97
CA ALA A 11 2.89 -4.66 8.25
C ALA A 11 3.20 -4.24 6.81
N VAL A 12 2.30 -4.58 5.90
CA VAL A 12 2.36 -4.16 4.50
C VAL A 12 1.05 -3.45 4.15
N VAL A 13 1.15 -2.26 3.59
CA VAL A 13 -0.01 -1.48 3.15
C VAL A 13 0.16 -1.14 1.67
N THR A 14 -0.80 -1.55 0.85
CA THR A 14 -0.79 -1.22 -0.57
C THR A 14 -1.60 0.05 -0.85
N GLY A 15 -1.19 0.84 -1.86
CA GLY A 15 -1.90 2.06 -2.25
C GLY A 15 -1.89 3.16 -1.19
N ALA A 16 -0.75 3.43 -0.58
CA ALA A 16 -0.63 4.27 0.61
C ALA A 16 -0.28 5.74 0.35
N SER A 17 -0.41 6.23 -0.88
CA SER A 17 -0.03 7.60 -1.21
C SER A 17 -0.88 8.67 -0.56
N LEU A 18 -2.17 8.42 -0.39
CA LEU A 18 -3.15 9.39 0.11
C LEU A 18 -4.22 8.70 0.96
N GLY A 19 -4.97 9.50 1.71
CA GLY A 19 -6.21 9.11 2.37
C GLY A 19 -6.05 8.00 3.40
N ILE A 20 -6.86 6.96 3.26
CA ILE A 20 -6.94 5.85 4.22
C ILE A 20 -5.62 5.10 4.31
N GLY A 21 -4.97 4.82 3.19
CA GLY A 21 -3.70 4.12 3.17
C GLY A 21 -2.59 4.88 3.87
N GLU A 22 -2.46 6.17 3.62
CA GLU A 22 -1.49 7.04 4.29
C GLU A 22 -1.72 7.07 5.81
N ALA A 23 -2.96 7.30 6.24
CA ALA A 23 -3.33 7.32 7.64
C ALA A 23 -3.05 5.97 8.33
N THR A 24 -3.31 4.87 7.63
CA THR A 24 -3.07 3.52 8.13
C THR A 24 -1.58 3.27 8.35
N VAL A 25 -0.73 3.64 7.41
CA VAL A 25 0.74 3.52 7.55
C VAL A 25 1.24 4.27 8.77
N LYS A 26 0.83 5.54 8.91
CA LYS A 26 1.25 6.37 10.04
C LYS A 26 0.81 5.78 11.37
N MET A 27 -0.45 5.34 11.46
CA MET A 27 -0.98 4.79 12.70
C MET A 27 -0.30 3.47 13.09
N LEU A 28 -0.09 2.57 12.15
CA LEU A 28 0.61 1.31 12.42
C LEU A 28 2.04 1.56 12.91
N ALA A 29 2.75 2.49 12.29
CA ALA A 29 4.11 2.85 12.70
C ALA A 29 4.14 3.50 14.08
N GLU A 30 3.19 4.37 14.39
CA GLU A 30 3.07 5.00 15.71
C GLU A 30 2.82 3.98 16.82
N HIS A 31 2.16 2.87 16.51
CA HIS A 31 1.95 1.77 17.44
C HIS A 31 3.10 0.75 17.46
N GLY A 32 4.17 1.00 16.77
CA GLY A 32 5.40 0.22 16.87
C GLY A 32 5.70 -0.72 15.71
N ALA A 33 4.81 -0.86 14.74
CA ALA A 33 5.02 -1.76 13.61
C ALA A 33 6.12 -1.26 12.66
N ASP A 34 6.80 -2.20 12.04
CA ASP A 34 7.67 -1.92 10.90
C ASP A 34 6.82 -2.03 9.64
N VAL A 35 6.53 -0.90 9.02
CA VAL A 35 5.58 -0.81 7.91
C VAL A 35 6.31 -0.67 6.59
N SER A 36 5.98 -1.56 5.64
CA SER A 36 6.34 -1.42 4.24
C SER A 36 5.09 -1.03 3.46
N PHE A 37 5.21 -0.05 2.59
CA PHE A 37 4.08 0.38 1.78
C PHE A 37 4.49 0.56 0.32
N CYS A 38 3.52 0.61 -0.57
CA CYS A 38 3.76 0.97 -1.96
C CYS A 38 2.84 2.09 -2.42
N ALA A 39 3.34 2.89 -3.35
CA ALA A 39 2.62 3.93 -4.05
C ALA A 39 3.18 4.04 -5.47
N ARG A 40 2.41 4.64 -6.38
CA ARG A 40 2.80 4.69 -7.81
C ARG A 40 3.89 5.71 -8.13
N THR A 41 4.03 6.77 -7.34
CA THR A 41 4.96 7.87 -7.64
C THR A 41 6.07 7.94 -6.61
N ALA A 42 7.28 8.27 -7.08
CA ALA A 42 8.43 8.46 -6.21
C ALA A 42 8.19 9.58 -5.19
N GLU A 43 7.52 10.66 -5.60
CA GLU A 43 7.19 11.79 -4.71
C GLU A 43 6.32 11.33 -3.52
N SER A 44 5.27 10.57 -3.78
CA SER A 44 4.40 10.04 -2.72
C SER A 44 5.16 9.12 -1.77
N VAL A 45 6.03 8.27 -2.33
CA VAL A 45 6.86 7.37 -1.53
C VAL A 45 7.82 8.15 -0.63
N GLU A 46 8.49 9.14 -1.17
CA GLU A 46 9.43 9.98 -0.41
C GLU A 46 8.72 10.75 0.70
N ASN A 47 7.58 11.36 0.40
CA ASN A 47 6.82 12.15 1.37
C ASN A 47 6.35 11.31 2.57
N LEU A 48 5.80 10.14 2.32
CA LEU A 48 5.32 9.29 3.41
C LEU A 48 6.49 8.62 4.15
N SER A 49 7.56 8.24 3.45
CA SER A 49 8.74 7.66 4.07
C SER A 49 9.47 8.64 4.99
N ALA A 50 9.29 9.93 4.77
CA ALA A 50 9.87 10.98 5.61
C ALA A 50 9.10 11.21 6.92
N TYR A 51 7.91 10.61 7.07
CA TYR A 51 7.16 10.74 8.32
C TYR A 51 7.92 10.10 9.48
N GLU A 52 8.16 10.90 10.50
CA GLU A 52 8.93 10.45 11.66
C GLU A 52 8.04 9.84 12.73
N THR A 53 8.49 8.72 13.26
CA THR A 53 7.89 8.07 14.41
C THR A 53 8.99 7.56 15.34
N ASN A 54 8.73 7.59 16.65
CA ASN A 54 9.68 7.11 17.64
C ASN A 54 9.50 5.62 17.96
N ASN A 55 8.48 4.98 17.42
CA ASN A 55 8.09 3.63 17.84
C ASN A 55 8.36 2.56 16.80
N GLY A 56 8.01 2.79 15.57
CA GLY A 56 8.17 1.83 14.47
C GLY A 56 9.02 2.39 13.35
N SER A 57 8.85 1.83 12.16
CA SER A 57 9.56 2.27 10.95
C SER A 57 8.63 2.29 9.75
N ILE A 58 8.98 3.09 8.74
CA ILE A 58 8.25 3.20 7.50
C ILE A 58 9.22 3.08 6.33
N LYS A 59 8.97 2.14 5.43
CA LYS A 59 9.75 1.94 4.21
C LYS A 59 8.82 1.90 3.00
N GLY A 60 9.09 2.74 2.01
CA GLY A 60 8.28 2.86 0.82
C GLY A 60 8.90 2.21 -0.42
N PHE A 61 8.04 1.77 -1.32
CA PHE A 61 8.39 1.20 -2.61
C PHE A 61 7.56 1.86 -3.69
N VAL A 62 8.20 2.25 -4.78
CA VAL A 62 7.47 2.73 -5.97
C VAL A 62 6.96 1.50 -6.72
N THR A 63 5.65 1.34 -6.80
CA THR A 63 5.04 0.13 -7.35
C THR A 63 3.70 0.46 -8.00
N ASP A 64 3.49 -0.02 -9.20
CA ASP A 64 2.18 0.00 -9.86
C ASP A 64 1.49 -1.36 -9.64
N MET A 65 0.54 -1.39 -8.71
CA MET A 65 -0.20 -2.60 -8.36
C MET A 65 -1.17 -3.06 -9.45
N GLY A 66 -1.39 -2.23 -10.49
CA GLY A 66 -2.11 -2.63 -11.69
C GLY A 66 -1.26 -3.47 -12.66
N GLN A 67 0.04 -3.58 -12.41
CA GLN A 67 0.99 -4.34 -13.22
C GLN A 67 1.52 -5.53 -12.44
N LYS A 68 1.34 -6.74 -12.99
CA LYS A 68 1.71 -7.97 -12.30
C LYS A 68 3.18 -8.03 -11.90
N ASP A 69 4.08 -7.70 -12.83
CA ASP A 69 5.52 -7.77 -12.57
C ASP A 69 5.95 -6.79 -11.48
N SER A 70 5.38 -5.59 -11.49
CA SER A 70 5.63 -4.58 -10.47
C SER A 70 5.16 -5.04 -9.09
N THR A 71 3.98 -5.65 -9.04
CA THR A 71 3.41 -6.23 -7.82
C THR A 71 4.28 -7.35 -7.27
N GLU A 72 4.71 -8.28 -8.11
CA GLU A 72 5.58 -9.38 -7.70
C GLU A 72 6.93 -8.89 -7.18
N ASN A 73 7.52 -7.90 -7.84
CA ASN A 73 8.79 -7.30 -7.39
C ASN A 73 8.65 -6.64 -6.01
N PHE A 74 7.54 -5.97 -5.77
CA PHE A 74 7.24 -5.39 -4.46
C PHE A 74 7.14 -6.46 -3.38
N ILE A 75 6.38 -7.50 -3.64
CA ILE A 75 6.19 -8.62 -2.70
C ILE A 75 7.52 -9.31 -2.41
N ASP A 76 8.30 -9.60 -3.44
CA ASP A 76 9.62 -10.23 -3.26
C ASP A 76 10.55 -9.36 -2.43
N GLY A 77 10.54 -8.04 -2.67
CA GLY A 77 11.33 -7.10 -1.88
C GLY A 77 10.93 -7.06 -0.41
N VAL A 78 9.63 -7.11 -0.14
CA VAL A 78 9.11 -7.14 1.24
C VAL A 78 9.46 -8.45 1.94
N LEU A 79 9.24 -9.58 1.27
CA LEU A 79 9.49 -10.89 1.85
C LEU A 79 11.00 -11.17 2.07
N ALA A 80 11.86 -10.54 1.30
CA ALA A 80 13.31 -10.64 1.49
C ALA A 80 13.76 -10.08 2.85
N GLU A 81 12.98 -9.20 3.45
CA GLU A 81 13.29 -8.59 4.75
C GLU A 81 12.71 -9.35 5.94
N GLY A 82 11.85 -10.33 5.70
CA GLY A 82 11.24 -11.16 6.75
C GLY A 82 9.76 -11.45 6.52
N ASN A 83 9.15 -12.09 7.48
CA ASN A 83 7.74 -12.46 7.41
C ASN A 83 6.82 -11.26 7.61
N VAL A 84 5.65 -11.32 7.00
CA VAL A 84 4.61 -10.30 7.14
C VAL A 84 3.54 -10.80 8.11
N ASP A 85 3.24 -9.98 9.12
CA ASP A 85 2.21 -10.29 10.12
C ASP A 85 0.86 -9.67 9.77
N ILE A 86 0.87 -8.49 9.12
CA ILE A 86 -0.32 -7.71 8.82
C ILE A 86 -0.27 -7.28 7.36
N LEU A 87 -1.31 -7.58 6.60
CA LEU A 87 -1.47 -7.12 5.23
C LEU A 87 -2.74 -6.27 5.10
N VAL A 88 -2.60 -5.04 4.64
CA VAL A 88 -3.72 -4.15 4.35
C VAL A 88 -3.79 -3.92 2.84
N ASN A 89 -4.75 -4.54 2.20
CA ASN A 89 -5.05 -4.35 0.77
C ASN A 89 -5.90 -3.09 0.61
N ASN A 90 -5.28 -1.99 0.21
CA ASN A 90 -5.94 -0.69 0.09
C ASN A 90 -5.86 -0.11 -1.33
N VAL A 91 -5.41 -0.89 -2.32
CA VAL A 91 -5.38 -0.44 -3.71
C VAL A 91 -6.77 -0.46 -4.30
N GLY A 92 -7.15 0.64 -4.95
CA GLY A 92 -8.41 0.73 -5.65
C GLY A 92 -8.54 2.05 -6.39
N ALA A 93 -9.37 2.06 -7.42
CA ALA A 93 -9.73 3.27 -8.15
C ALA A 93 -11.17 3.14 -8.63
N SER A 94 -11.88 4.27 -8.65
CA SER A 94 -13.24 4.35 -9.16
C SER A 94 -13.37 5.63 -9.97
N PRO A 95 -13.30 5.55 -11.30
CA PRO A 95 -13.47 6.72 -12.12
C PRO A 95 -14.93 7.20 -12.06
N SER A 96 -15.09 8.52 -12.05
CA SER A 96 -16.40 9.18 -12.06
C SER A 96 -16.98 9.16 -13.47
N ARG A 97 -17.28 7.97 -14.00
CA ARG A 97 -17.85 7.78 -15.33
C ARG A 97 -19.12 6.95 -15.31
N ASN A 98 -20.08 7.34 -16.15
CA ASN A 98 -21.23 6.50 -16.42
C ASN A 98 -20.75 5.23 -17.13
N PHE A 99 -21.17 4.07 -16.63
CA PHE A 99 -20.72 2.78 -17.15
C PHE A 99 -21.03 2.60 -18.67
N LEU A 100 -22.05 3.27 -19.19
CA LEU A 100 -22.39 3.23 -20.63
C LEU A 100 -21.28 3.81 -21.51
N TYR A 101 -20.44 4.67 -20.98
CA TYR A 101 -19.34 5.31 -21.70
C TYR A 101 -17.99 4.72 -21.40
N MET A 102 -17.91 3.72 -20.53
CA MET A 102 -16.67 3.03 -20.24
C MET A 102 -16.31 2.07 -21.36
N LYS A 103 -15.05 2.13 -21.77
CA LYS A 103 -14.50 1.20 -22.77
C LYS A 103 -14.10 -0.12 -22.11
N ASP A 104 -13.99 -1.18 -22.91
CA ASP A 104 -13.58 -2.49 -22.42
C ASP A 104 -12.20 -2.45 -21.74
N GLU A 105 -11.28 -1.66 -22.27
CA GLU A 105 -9.94 -1.48 -21.68
C GLU A 105 -10.02 -0.87 -20.29
N GLU A 106 -10.94 0.08 -20.06
CA GLU A 106 -11.14 0.70 -18.75
C GLU A 106 -11.68 -0.30 -17.72
N TRP A 107 -12.62 -1.17 -18.14
CA TRP A 107 -13.13 -2.26 -17.31
C TRP A 107 -12.01 -3.23 -16.93
N GLN A 108 -11.16 -3.59 -17.88
CA GLN A 108 -10.03 -4.49 -17.64
C GLN A 108 -9.03 -3.87 -16.68
N GLU A 109 -8.68 -2.60 -16.85
CA GLU A 109 -7.78 -1.88 -15.95
C GLU A 109 -8.31 -1.83 -14.52
N LEU A 110 -9.61 -1.57 -14.34
CA LEU A 110 -10.23 -1.55 -13.02
C LEU A 110 -10.25 -2.93 -12.38
N HIS A 111 -10.49 -3.97 -13.15
CA HIS A 111 -10.47 -5.35 -12.67
C HIS A 111 -9.07 -5.72 -12.17
N GLU A 112 -8.04 -5.41 -12.92
CA GLU A 112 -6.66 -5.68 -12.52
C GLU A 112 -6.26 -4.88 -11.29
N LEU A 113 -6.61 -3.61 -11.24
CA LEU A 113 -6.25 -2.75 -10.12
C LEU A 113 -7.04 -3.07 -8.85
N ASN A 114 -8.35 -3.22 -8.94
CA ASN A 114 -9.21 -3.34 -7.75
C ASN A 114 -9.34 -4.79 -7.24
N LEU A 115 -9.23 -5.77 -8.11
CA LEU A 115 -9.37 -7.17 -7.72
C LEU A 115 -8.08 -7.95 -7.79
N LEU A 116 -7.46 -8.02 -8.97
CA LEU A 116 -6.29 -8.88 -9.17
C LEU A 116 -5.07 -8.41 -8.38
N SER A 117 -4.96 -7.12 -8.07
CA SER A 117 -3.86 -6.61 -7.22
C SER A 117 -3.87 -7.21 -5.82
N ALA A 118 -5.03 -7.62 -5.31
CA ALA A 118 -5.18 -8.23 -4.00
C ALA A 118 -5.05 -9.75 -4.03
N VAL A 119 -5.11 -10.35 -5.20
CA VAL A 119 -5.01 -11.81 -5.38
C VAL A 119 -3.57 -12.24 -5.56
#